data_72fcddb4327e1837cd41fb23c11feaa7
#
_entry.id   72fcddb4327e1837cd41fb23c11feaa7
#
_cell.length_a   1.000
_cell.length_b   1.000
_cell.length_c   1.000
_cell.angle_alpha   90.00
_cell.angle_beta   90.00
_cell.angle_gamma   90.00
#
_symmetry.space_group_name_H-M   'P 1'
#
loop_
_entity.id
_entity.type
_entity.pdbx_description
1 polymer ?
#
loop_
_entity_poly.entity_id
_entity_poly.type
_entity_poly.pdbx_seq_one_letter_code
_entity_poly.pdbx_strand_id
1 'polypeptide(L)'
;AQKDNQIEGNSNLYIATMDTPDKISSEPVLLSKPEFDWEIRGFWVNEGPSVLIRHGKVFISYSASATDENYAMGLLWADENANLMDPQSWHKLPEPVLQSCFEHKVYGPGHNSFTVSADGKTDLLVYHARTYTEIVGDPLWDPNRHTYVKALRWDEQGMPLFGRPSLQE
;
A
#
# COMPACT_ATOMS: atom_id res chain seq x y z
N ALA A 1 -5.53 5.22 -7.61
CA ALA A 1 -4.54 4.99 -8.69
C ALA A 1 -5.18 5.27 -10.05
N GLN A 2 -4.42 5.83 -10.98
CA GLN A 2 -4.88 6.08 -12.34
C GLN A 2 -4.23 5.06 -13.28
N LYS A 3 -5.03 4.42 -14.15
CA LYS A 3 -4.53 3.46 -15.13
C LYS A 3 -3.67 4.17 -16.17
N ASP A 4 -2.48 3.64 -16.45
CA ASP A 4 -1.66 4.06 -17.57
C ASP A 4 -2.27 3.54 -18.88
N ASN A 5 -2.60 4.45 -19.77
CA ASN A 5 -3.21 4.10 -21.06
C ASN A 5 -2.21 3.52 -22.08
N GLN A 6 -0.91 3.56 -21.79
CA GLN A 6 0.13 3.06 -22.70
C GLN A 6 0.44 1.57 -22.49
N ILE A 7 0.19 1.05 -21.28
CA ILE A 7 0.44 -0.35 -20.91
C ILE A 7 -0.83 -0.92 -20.31
N GLU A 8 -1.44 -1.89 -20.98
CA GLU A 8 -2.66 -2.53 -20.49
C GLU A 8 -2.43 -3.16 -19.12
N GLY A 9 -3.34 -2.89 -18.18
CA GLY A 9 -3.24 -3.38 -16.81
C GLY A 9 -2.29 -2.61 -15.91
N ASN A 10 -1.51 -1.65 -16.43
CA ASN A 10 -0.67 -0.80 -15.59
C ASN A 10 -1.50 0.28 -14.88
N SER A 11 -1.25 0.49 -13.59
CA SER A 11 -1.77 1.64 -12.85
C SER A 11 -0.70 2.27 -11.98
N ASN A 12 -0.74 3.59 -11.85
CA ASN A 12 0.25 4.40 -11.15
C ASN A 12 -0.41 5.19 -10.01
N LEU A 13 0.40 5.70 -9.09
CA LEU A 13 -0.05 6.59 -8.03
C LEU A 13 0.20 8.04 -8.43
N TYR A 14 -0.79 8.88 -8.20
CA TYR A 14 -0.74 10.31 -8.43
C TYR A 14 -1.20 11.07 -7.20
N ILE A 15 -0.72 12.29 -7.05
CA ILE A 15 -1.20 13.27 -6.08
C ILE A 15 -1.75 14.49 -6.81
N ALA A 16 -2.78 15.12 -6.26
CA ALA A 16 -3.33 16.38 -6.74
C ALA A 16 -3.84 17.22 -5.57
N THR A 17 -3.89 18.53 -5.74
CA THR A 17 -4.59 19.40 -4.80
C THR A 17 -6.10 19.36 -5.03
N MET A 18 -6.88 19.66 -4.01
CA MET A 18 -8.33 19.72 -4.07
C MET A 18 -8.84 21.06 -3.53
N ASP A 19 -9.82 21.66 -4.20
CA ASP A 19 -10.55 22.83 -3.71
C ASP A 19 -11.59 22.44 -2.67
N THR A 20 -12.23 21.30 -2.89
CA THR A 20 -13.23 20.69 -2.02
C THR A 20 -13.04 19.17 -2.03
N PRO A 21 -13.61 18.38 -1.09
CA PRO A 21 -13.41 16.92 -1.05
C PRO A 21 -13.81 16.16 -2.33
N ASP A 22 -14.53 16.80 -3.23
CA ASP A 22 -15.01 16.21 -4.49
C ASP A 22 -14.48 16.91 -5.76
N LYS A 23 -13.57 17.92 -5.61
CA LYS A 23 -13.07 18.70 -6.76
C LYS A 23 -11.54 18.86 -6.74
N ILE A 24 -10.89 18.18 -7.67
CA ILE A 24 -9.46 18.36 -7.95
C ILE A 24 -9.21 19.75 -8.52
N SER A 25 -8.16 20.44 -8.06
CA SER A 25 -7.79 21.80 -8.43
C SER A 25 -6.42 21.94 -9.09
N SER A 26 -5.65 20.87 -9.21
CA SER A 26 -4.38 20.86 -9.94
C SER A 26 -4.31 19.73 -10.96
N GLU A 27 -3.36 19.80 -11.88
CA GLU A 27 -2.96 18.62 -12.66
C GLU A 27 -2.40 17.56 -11.72
N PRO A 28 -2.73 16.26 -11.95
CA PRO A 28 -2.17 15.17 -11.17
C PRO A 28 -0.66 15.03 -11.39
N VAL A 29 0.09 14.88 -10.32
CA VAL A 29 1.53 14.66 -10.32
C VAL A 29 1.81 13.19 -10.05
N LEU A 30 2.62 12.55 -10.91
CA LEU A 30 3.02 11.14 -10.75
C LEU A 30 3.94 10.98 -9.53
N LEU A 31 3.57 10.10 -8.60
CA LEU A 31 4.38 9.75 -7.42
C LEU A 31 5.05 8.39 -7.55
N SER A 32 4.35 7.41 -8.10
CA SER A 32 4.88 6.04 -8.21
C SER A 32 4.30 5.31 -9.41
N LYS A 33 5.14 4.55 -10.08
CA LYS A 33 4.79 3.56 -11.09
C LYS A 33 5.39 2.20 -10.71
N PRO A 34 4.84 1.08 -11.18
CA PRO A 34 5.47 -0.23 -11.00
C PRO A 34 6.83 -0.27 -11.72
N GLU A 35 7.91 -0.46 -10.96
CA GLU A 35 9.28 -0.46 -11.49
C GLU A 35 10.20 -1.49 -10.82
N PHE A 36 9.87 -1.92 -9.59
CA PHE A 36 10.61 -2.97 -8.92
C PHE A 36 10.07 -4.36 -9.29
N ASP A 37 10.94 -5.38 -9.30
CA ASP A 37 10.57 -6.76 -9.66
C ASP A 37 9.37 -7.29 -8.86
N TRP A 38 9.24 -6.88 -7.60
CA TRP A 38 8.12 -7.29 -6.76
C TRP A 38 6.81 -6.55 -7.08
N GLU A 39 6.85 -5.47 -7.85
CA GLU A 39 5.67 -4.67 -8.22
C GLU A 39 5.04 -5.12 -9.55
N ILE A 40 5.72 -5.98 -10.31
CA ILE A 40 5.35 -6.33 -11.69
C ILE A 40 5.07 -7.83 -11.88
N ARG A 41 4.93 -8.58 -10.78
CA ARG A 41 4.66 -10.01 -10.85
C ARG A 41 3.21 -10.27 -11.24
N GLY A 42 3.03 -10.85 -12.42
CA GLY A 42 1.74 -11.19 -13.00
C GLY A 42 0.92 -9.98 -13.48
N PHE A 43 0.98 -8.85 -12.81
CA PHE A 43 0.28 -7.62 -13.17
C PHE A 43 1.07 -6.38 -12.73
N TRP A 44 1.12 -5.38 -13.59
CA TRP A 44 1.90 -4.15 -13.34
C TRP A 44 0.99 -3.08 -12.75
N VAL A 45 0.97 -2.99 -11.43
CA VAL A 45 0.12 -2.04 -10.70
C VAL A 45 0.84 -1.43 -9.50
N ASN A 46 0.58 -0.14 -9.27
CA ASN A 46 0.64 0.49 -7.96
C ASN A 46 -0.76 1.03 -7.68
N GLU A 47 -1.45 0.51 -6.67
CA GLU A 47 -2.86 0.80 -6.40
C GLU A 47 -3.18 0.88 -4.92
N GLY A 48 -4.44 1.21 -4.58
CA GLY A 48 -4.95 1.21 -3.22
C GLY A 48 -4.15 2.10 -2.26
N PRO A 49 -3.82 3.36 -2.61
CA PRO A 49 -3.05 4.22 -1.72
C PRO A 49 -3.81 4.51 -0.43
N SER A 50 -3.12 4.42 0.69
CA SER A 50 -3.64 4.81 2.01
C SER A 50 -2.64 5.70 2.72
N VAL A 51 -3.11 6.83 3.27
CA VAL A 51 -2.26 7.87 3.85
C VAL A 51 -2.25 7.76 5.37
N LEU A 52 -1.07 7.92 5.96
CA LEU A 52 -0.86 8.04 7.40
C LEU A 52 0.11 9.19 7.68
N ILE A 53 -0.26 10.11 8.56
CA ILE A 53 0.60 11.23 8.98
C ILE A 53 1.00 11.00 10.43
N ARG A 54 2.30 10.77 10.67
CA ARG A 54 2.86 10.51 12.01
C ARG A 54 4.32 10.95 12.06
N HIS A 55 4.76 11.36 13.22
CA HIS A 55 6.17 11.64 13.51
C HIS A 55 6.82 12.65 12.53
N GLY A 56 6.06 13.68 12.12
CA GLY A 56 6.55 14.70 11.18
C GLY A 56 6.70 14.21 9.73
N LYS A 57 6.08 13.09 9.39
CA LYS A 57 6.14 12.51 8.03
C LYS A 57 4.74 12.18 7.50
N VAL A 58 4.61 12.26 6.19
CA VAL A 58 3.47 11.75 5.43
C VAL A 58 3.89 10.43 4.79
N PHE A 59 3.15 9.36 5.10
CA PHE A 59 3.33 8.04 4.52
C PHE A 59 2.19 7.73 3.57
N ILE A 60 2.50 7.13 2.42
CA ILE A 60 1.53 6.55 1.51
C ILE A 60 1.90 5.08 1.32
N SER A 61 1.13 4.19 1.93
CA SER A 61 1.21 2.77 1.58
C SER A 61 0.42 2.51 0.31
N TYR A 62 0.86 1.53 -0.47
CA TYR A 62 0.19 1.12 -1.72
C TYR A 62 0.37 -0.38 -1.91
N SER A 63 -0.38 -0.95 -2.84
CA SER A 63 -0.27 -2.36 -3.19
C SER A 63 0.18 -2.53 -4.63
N ALA A 64 0.83 -3.65 -4.92
CA ALA A 64 1.43 -3.94 -6.21
C ALA A 64 1.36 -5.42 -6.55
N SER A 65 1.57 -5.74 -7.83
CA SER A 65 1.51 -7.07 -8.45
C SER A 65 0.10 -7.65 -8.58
N ALA A 66 -0.01 -8.87 -9.11
CA ALA A 66 -1.27 -9.59 -9.20
C ALA A 66 -1.86 -9.86 -7.82
N THR A 67 -3.18 -10.01 -7.73
CA THR A 67 -3.90 -10.21 -6.47
C THR A 67 -3.89 -11.67 -5.99
N ASP A 68 -2.83 -12.40 -6.32
CA ASP A 68 -2.48 -13.74 -5.84
C ASP A 68 -1.47 -13.66 -4.67
N GLU A 69 -0.63 -14.67 -4.48
CA GLU A 69 0.44 -14.67 -3.47
C GLU A 69 1.56 -13.64 -3.74
N ASN A 70 1.59 -13.06 -4.93
CA ASN A 70 2.55 -12.00 -5.27
C ASN A 70 2.11 -10.61 -4.81
N TYR A 71 0.83 -10.44 -4.46
CA TYR A 71 0.32 -9.15 -3.97
C TYR A 71 1.06 -8.74 -2.71
N ALA A 72 1.58 -7.51 -2.71
CA ALA A 72 2.41 -7.00 -1.64
C ALA A 72 2.23 -5.49 -1.49
N MET A 73 2.65 -4.96 -0.35
CA MET A 73 2.53 -3.53 -0.05
C MET A 73 3.88 -2.84 -0.12
N GLY A 74 3.90 -1.67 -0.73
CA GLY A 74 5.01 -0.73 -0.71
C GLY A 74 4.72 0.51 0.12
N LEU A 75 5.73 1.37 0.26
CA LEU A 75 5.66 2.60 1.03
C LEU A 75 6.39 3.74 0.32
N LEU A 76 5.68 4.87 0.22
CA LEU A 76 6.25 6.19 -0.05
C LEU A 76 6.25 6.99 1.25
N TRP A 77 7.23 7.87 1.45
CA TRP A 77 7.18 8.83 2.54
C TRP A 77 7.82 10.16 2.14
N ALA A 78 7.38 11.24 2.78
CA ALA A 78 7.94 12.57 2.67
C ALA A 78 7.91 13.26 4.04
N ASP A 79 8.74 14.31 4.23
CA ASP A 79 8.58 15.22 5.39
C ASP A 79 7.24 15.94 5.28
N GLU A 80 6.52 16.08 6.39
CA GLU A 80 5.18 16.72 6.38
C GLU A 80 5.20 18.19 5.99
N ASN A 81 6.36 18.87 6.13
CA ASN A 81 6.56 20.26 5.75
C ASN A 81 7.13 20.43 4.33
N ALA A 82 7.40 19.33 3.62
CA ALA A 82 7.88 19.35 2.24
C ALA A 82 6.78 19.77 1.26
N ASN A 83 7.18 20.19 0.07
CA ASN A 83 6.21 20.37 -1.02
C ASN A 83 5.75 19.00 -1.54
N LEU A 84 4.61 18.54 -1.05
CA LEU A 84 4.08 17.21 -1.42
C LEU A 84 3.67 17.10 -2.91
N MET A 85 3.53 18.23 -3.62
CA MET A 85 3.31 18.27 -5.06
C MET A 85 4.60 18.16 -5.88
N ASP A 86 5.77 18.15 -5.22
CA ASP A 86 7.06 17.88 -5.87
C ASP A 86 7.39 16.38 -5.74
N PRO A 87 7.50 15.62 -6.84
CA PRO A 87 7.87 14.20 -6.79
C PRO A 87 9.21 13.96 -6.08
N GLN A 88 10.13 14.92 -6.10
CA GLN A 88 11.45 14.78 -5.47
C GLN A 88 11.39 14.86 -3.94
N SER A 89 10.28 15.32 -3.37
CA SER A 89 10.05 15.28 -1.93
C SER A 89 9.74 13.87 -1.40
N TRP A 90 9.41 12.93 -2.29
CA TRP A 90 8.99 11.60 -1.92
C TRP A 90 10.11 10.57 -2.04
N HIS A 91 10.18 9.71 -1.06
CA HIS A 91 11.09 8.57 -0.99
C HIS A 91 10.29 7.28 -1.14
N LYS A 92 10.52 6.54 -2.22
CA LYS A 92 9.94 5.22 -2.46
C LYS A 92 10.87 4.15 -1.92
N LEU A 93 10.37 3.28 -1.03
CA LEU A 93 11.15 2.17 -0.53
C LEU A 93 11.31 1.09 -1.62
N PRO A 94 12.54 0.55 -1.83
CA PRO A 94 12.78 -0.42 -2.89
C PRO A 94 12.22 -1.81 -2.57
N GLU A 95 12.03 -2.14 -1.29
CA GLU A 95 11.53 -3.44 -0.83
C GLU A 95 10.08 -3.33 -0.34
N PRO A 96 9.28 -4.40 -0.48
CA PRO A 96 7.92 -4.40 0.04
C PRO A 96 7.93 -4.34 1.57
N VAL A 97 7.03 -3.54 2.14
CA VAL A 97 6.89 -3.41 3.61
C VAL A 97 6.00 -4.50 4.22
N LEU A 98 5.14 -5.13 3.39
CA LEU A 98 4.32 -6.28 3.78
C LEU A 98 4.13 -7.18 2.56
N GLN A 99 4.43 -8.47 2.68
CA GLN A 99 4.30 -9.47 1.61
C GLN A 99 3.88 -10.82 2.19
N SER A 100 3.59 -11.77 1.33
CA SER A 100 3.22 -13.13 1.72
C SER A 100 4.21 -13.75 2.71
N CYS A 101 3.67 -14.39 3.74
CA CYS A 101 4.43 -15.15 4.72
C CYS A 101 4.04 -16.62 4.64
N PHE A 102 4.87 -17.42 3.95
CA PHE A 102 4.62 -18.86 3.74
C PHE A 102 4.69 -19.64 5.06
N GLU A 103 5.52 -19.21 6.00
CA GLU A 103 5.61 -19.79 7.34
C GLU A 103 4.28 -19.67 8.10
N HIS A 104 3.64 -18.50 8.02
CA HIS A 104 2.37 -18.23 8.69
C HIS A 104 1.14 -18.57 7.84
N LYS A 105 1.32 -19.01 6.59
CA LYS A 105 0.25 -19.31 5.63
C LYS A 105 -0.70 -18.12 5.41
N VAL A 106 -0.14 -16.92 5.28
CA VAL A 106 -0.87 -15.69 4.96
C VAL A 106 -0.31 -15.14 3.66
N TYR A 107 -1.14 -15.05 2.62
CA TYR A 107 -0.73 -14.78 1.25
C TYR A 107 -1.42 -13.56 0.66
N GLY A 108 -0.68 -12.80 -0.14
CA GLY A 108 -1.18 -11.66 -0.87
C GLY A 108 -1.75 -10.55 0.02
N PRO A 109 -1.02 -10.10 1.07
CA PRO A 109 -1.48 -9.01 1.91
C PRO A 109 -1.47 -7.69 1.15
N GLY A 110 -2.55 -6.91 1.27
CA GLY A 110 -2.59 -5.61 0.62
C GLY A 110 -3.90 -4.85 0.78
N HIS A 111 -4.02 -3.80 -0.04
CA HIS A 111 -5.17 -2.88 -0.14
C HIS A 111 -5.63 -2.40 1.25
N ASN A 112 -4.67 -1.86 1.98
CA ASN A 112 -4.83 -1.53 3.40
C ASN A 112 -5.55 -0.20 3.65
N SER A 113 -5.92 -0.03 4.90
CA SER A 113 -6.24 1.25 5.52
C SER A 113 -5.58 1.34 6.89
N PHE A 114 -5.55 2.54 7.46
CA PHE A 114 -5.06 2.79 8.81
C PHE A 114 -6.20 3.27 9.70
N THR A 115 -6.15 2.89 10.96
CA THR A 115 -7.04 3.39 12.01
C THR A 115 -6.28 3.42 13.34
N VAL A 116 -6.97 3.67 14.45
CA VAL A 116 -6.39 3.63 15.79
C VAL A 116 -7.21 2.69 16.68
N SER A 117 -6.57 2.15 17.71
CA SER A 117 -7.23 1.35 18.74
C SER A 117 -8.32 2.18 19.46
N ALA A 118 -9.27 1.51 20.11
CA ALA A 118 -10.39 2.16 20.78
C ALA A 118 -9.97 3.17 21.88
N ASP A 119 -8.79 2.98 22.47
CA ASP A 119 -8.21 3.91 23.45
C ASP A 119 -7.36 5.03 22.79
N GLY A 120 -7.26 5.05 21.45
CA GLY A 120 -6.53 6.05 20.68
C GLY A 120 -5.01 5.99 20.76
N LYS A 121 -4.43 4.91 21.35
CA LYS A 121 -3.00 4.86 21.66
C LYS A 121 -2.16 4.08 20.65
N THR A 122 -2.78 3.20 19.87
CA THR A 122 -2.08 2.31 18.96
C THR A 122 -2.58 2.53 17.54
N ASP A 123 -1.69 2.81 16.61
CA ASP A 123 -2.02 2.79 15.20
C ASP A 123 -2.25 1.35 14.75
N LEU A 124 -3.29 1.14 13.97
CA LEU A 124 -3.68 -0.16 13.44
C LEU A 124 -3.60 -0.17 11.93
N LEU A 125 -2.99 -1.22 11.39
CA LEU A 125 -3.03 -1.58 9.99
C LEU A 125 -4.19 -2.55 9.76
N VAL A 126 -5.08 -2.22 8.85
CA VAL A 126 -6.17 -3.08 8.38
C VAL A 126 -5.88 -3.45 6.93
N TYR A 127 -5.80 -4.73 6.61
CA TYR A 127 -5.47 -5.21 5.27
C TYR A 127 -6.23 -6.51 4.96
N HIS A 128 -6.25 -6.92 3.70
CA HIS A 128 -6.76 -8.24 3.36
C HIS A 128 -5.62 -9.21 3.03
N ALA A 129 -5.88 -10.51 3.20
CA ALA A 129 -4.99 -11.58 2.76
C ALA A 129 -5.77 -12.89 2.62
N ARG A 130 -5.14 -13.91 2.01
CA ARG A 130 -5.65 -15.28 1.90
C ARG A 130 -4.84 -16.24 2.78
N THR A 131 -5.41 -17.42 3.02
CA THR A 131 -4.75 -18.54 3.74
C THR A 131 -4.31 -19.67 2.80
N TYR A 132 -4.42 -19.47 1.48
CA TYR A 132 -4.06 -20.43 0.43
C TYR A 132 -3.51 -19.71 -0.80
N THR A 133 -2.82 -20.44 -1.67
CA THR A 133 -2.22 -19.94 -2.92
C THR A 133 -2.91 -20.53 -4.16
N GLU A 134 -3.60 -21.68 -4.03
CA GLU A 134 -4.29 -22.31 -5.15
C GLU A 134 -5.60 -21.59 -5.43
N ILE A 135 -5.61 -20.74 -6.45
CA ILE A 135 -6.77 -19.96 -6.90
C ILE A 135 -7.26 -20.55 -8.23
N VAL A 136 -8.54 -20.78 -8.34
CA VAL A 136 -9.17 -21.23 -9.59
C VAL A 136 -9.68 -20.01 -10.36
N GLY A 137 -9.15 -19.79 -11.56
CA GLY A 137 -9.50 -18.66 -12.39
C GLY A 137 -8.66 -17.40 -12.10
N ASP A 138 -9.23 -16.23 -12.39
CA ASP A 138 -8.54 -14.94 -12.17
C ASP A 138 -8.54 -14.60 -10.66
N PRO A 139 -7.37 -14.37 -10.07
CA PRO A 139 -7.23 -13.99 -8.65
C PRO A 139 -8.03 -12.75 -8.23
N LEU A 140 -8.30 -11.85 -9.17
CA LEU A 140 -9.10 -10.66 -8.91
C LEU A 140 -10.53 -11.00 -8.47
N TRP A 141 -11.09 -12.11 -8.99
CA TRP A 141 -12.45 -12.54 -8.72
C TRP A 141 -12.60 -13.55 -7.59
N ASP A 142 -11.47 -13.97 -6.99
CA ASP A 142 -11.51 -14.81 -5.79
C ASP A 142 -12.00 -14.00 -4.59
N PRO A 143 -13.16 -14.38 -3.97
CA PRO A 143 -13.79 -13.57 -2.92
C PRO A 143 -13.16 -13.75 -1.53
N ASN A 144 -12.24 -14.70 -1.35
CA ASN A 144 -11.76 -15.14 -0.03
C ASN A 144 -10.55 -14.34 0.45
N ARG A 145 -10.54 -13.04 0.20
CA ARG A 145 -9.58 -12.10 0.76
C ARG A 145 -10.11 -11.59 2.10
N HIS A 146 -9.73 -12.27 3.18
CA HIS A 146 -10.22 -11.97 4.51
C HIS A 146 -9.52 -10.74 5.11
N THR A 147 -10.22 -10.02 5.96
CA THR A 147 -9.69 -8.86 6.67
C THR A 147 -8.82 -9.29 7.85
N TYR A 148 -7.64 -8.67 7.94
CA TYR A 148 -6.70 -8.78 9.04
C TYR A 148 -6.51 -7.40 9.66
N VAL A 149 -6.29 -7.37 10.97
CA VAL A 149 -5.97 -6.16 11.73
C VAL A 149 -4.75 -6.45 12.57
N LYS A 150 -3.78 -5.54 12.57
CA LYS A 150 -2.59 -5.65 13.41
C LYS A 150 -2.13 -4.30 13.92
N ALA A 151 -1.44 -4.30 15.06
CA ALA A 151 -0.78 -3.11 15.58
C ALA A 151 0.37 -2.69 14.64
N LEU A 152 0.38 -1.42 14.26
CA LEU A 152 1.50 -0.81 13.56
C LEU A 152 2.48 -0.26 14.60
N ARG A 153 3.72 -0.73 14.54
CA ARG A 153 4.80 -0.28 15.41
C ARG A 153 5.67 0.73 14.68
N TRP A 154 6.51 1.42 15.43
CA TRP A 154 7.39 2.46 14.93
C TRP A 154 8.83 2.20 15.36
N ASP A 155 9.78 2.49 14.49
CA ASP A 155 11.19 2.51 14.86
C ASP A 155 11.60 3.84 15.50
N GLU A 156 12.88 3.94 15.90
CA GLU A 156 13.43 5.14 16.53
C GLU A 156 13.48 6.37 15.60
N GLN A 157 13.43 6.16 14.28
CA GLN A 157 13.40 7.19 13.25
C GLN A 157 11.97 7.62 12.89
N GLY A 158 10.95 7.03 13.53
CA GLY A 158 9.55 7.28 13.25
C GLY A 158 9.08 6.67 11.93
N MET A 159 9.72 5.58 11.48
CA MET A 159 9.26 4.80 10.33
C MET A 159 8.34 3.66 10.78
N PRO A 160 7.27 3.38 10.02
CA PRO A 160 6.34 2.32 10.39
C PRO A 160 6.94 0.93 10.15
N LEU A 161 6.79 0.05 11.14
CA LEU A 161 7.22 -1.35 11.10
C LEU A 161 6.02 -2.25 10.83
N PHE A 162 5.84 -2.66 9.58
CA PHE A 162 4.72 -3.52 9.15
C PHE A 162 4.86 -4.97 9.62
N GLY A 163 6.09 -5.44 9.84
CA GLY A 163 6.36 -6.80 10.28
C GLY A 163 5.95 -7.87 9.25
N ARG A 164 5.58 -9.06 9.74
CA ARG A 164 5.09 -10.16 8.90
C ARG A 164 3.60 -10.35 9.11
N PRO A 165 2.82 -10.70 8.08
CA PRO A 165 1.42 -11.05 8.28
C PRO A 165 1.30 -12.36 9.05
N SER A 166 0.35 -12.44 9.98
CA SER A 166 0.08 -13.64 10.76
C SER A 166 -1.42 -13.84 11.00
N LEU A 167 -1.82 -15.08 11.34
CA LEU A 167 -3.21 -15.41 11.69
C LEU A 167 -3.57 -15.01 13.14
N GLN A 168 -2.57 -14.67 13.94
CA GLN A 168 -2.69 -14.36 15.36
C GLN A 168 -1.91 -13.09 15.68
N GLU A 169 -2.62 -12.01 15.83
CA GLU A 169 -2.11 -10.79 16.47
C GLU A 169 -3.18 -10.17 17.36
#